data_2cdfa375e921c0873696aba960ab7d4c
#
_entry.id   2cdfa375e921c0873696aba960ab7d4c
#
_cell.length_a   1.000
_cell.length_b   1.000
_cell.length_c   1.000
_cell.angle_alpha   90.00
_cell.angle_beta   90.00
_cell.angle_gamma   90.00
#
_symmetry.space_group_name_H-M   'P 1'
#
loop_
_entity.id
_entity.type
_entity.pdbx_description
1 polymer ?
#
loop_
_entity_poly.entity_id
_entity_poly.type
_entity_poly.pdbx_seq_one_letter_code
_entity_poly.pdbx_strand_id
1 'polypeptide(L)'
;GRGQQQFGLFGHMTVARMDSPHPLAPLGPRVVTLSLLSSLAPGWHEDTPTLTHLYGKVLDTAGPLLVQLVDEVASTAAEGGASLVHCAAGKDRTGISVALLLRLLGVPRDDVAADYMLTEHATAAIDARLRAPGSDHPPVPAAFLTVPREAIEHVLDRWQQHPGGVDAWFAAVGGDAGTVERLRTAFLA
;
A
#
# COMPACT_ATOMS: atom_id res chain seq x y z
N GLY A 1 14.53 -31.30 1.63
CA GLY A 1 15.00 -30.02 1.21
C GLY A 1 14.00 -28.97 1.62
N ARG A 2 14.24 -28.24 2.71
CA ARG A 2 13.40 -27.11 3.13
C ARG A 2 13.76 -25.93 2.23
N GLY A 3 12.84 -25.48 1.37
CA GLY A 3 13.00 -24.29 0.59
C GLY A 3 12.99 -23.07 1.52
N GLN A 4 14.15 -22.41 1.66
CA GLN A 4 14.24 -21.11 2.26
C GLN A 4 13.49 -20.11 1.34
N GLN A 5 12.32 -19.70 1.75
CA GLN A 5 11.66 -18.53 1.15
C GLN A 5 12.28 -17.29 1.79
N GLN A 6 13.11 -16.57 1.04
CA GLN A 6 13.63 -15.27 1.41
C GLN A 6 12.48 -14.27 1.50
N PHE A 7 12.14 -13.87 2.71
CA PHE A 7 11.20 -12.77 2.95
C PHE A 7 11.94 -11.45 2.80
N GLY A 8 11.84 -10.82 1.64
CA GLY A 8 12.31 -9.46 1.44
C GLY A 8 11.48 -8.48 2.26
N LEU A 9 12.12 -7.51 2.91
CA LEU A 9 11.53 -6.50 3.79
C LEU A 9 10.35 -5.73 3.16
N PHE A 10 10.23 -5.76 1.84
CA PHE A 10 9.24 -5.04 1.04
C PHE A 10 8.35 -5.97 0.21
N GLY A 11 8.41 -7.26 0.44
CA GLY A 11 7.84 -8.28 -0.46
C GLY A 11 6.33 -8.43 -0.45
N HIS A 12 5.58 -7.97 0.53
CA HIS A 12 4.15 -8.24 0.56
C HIS A 12 3.40 -7.09 1.22
N MET A 13 2.36 -6.61 0.56
CA MET A 13 1.17 -6.20 1.28
C MET A 13 0.59 -7.50 1.81
N THR A 14 0.80 -7.78 3.06
CA THR A 14 0.57 -9.09 3.60
C THR A 14 -0.72 -9.07 4.34
N VAL A 15 -1.48 -9.87 3.83
CA VAL A 15 -2.03 -10.93 4.65
C VAL A 15 -1.17 -12.15 4.37
N ALA A 16 -0.50 -12.60 5.38
CA ALA A 16 0.52 -13.59 5.34
C ALA A 16 0.21 -14.80 4.45
N ARG A 17 1.11 -15.12 3.52
CA ARG A 17 1.44 -16.52 3.30
C ARG A 17 2.51 -16.86 4.33
N MET A 18 2.07 -17.14 5.53
CA MET A 18 2.87 -17.79 6.55
C MET A 18 2.39 -19.23 6.61
N ASP A 19 3.28 -20.15 6.88
CA ASP A 19 2.92 -21.50 7.37
C ASP A 19 2.20 -21.42 8.74
N SER A 20 1.94 -20.23 9.22
CA SER A 20 1.17 -19.89 10.41
C SER A 20 -0.07 -19.08 10.03
N PRO A 21 -1.23 -19.35 10.59
CA PRO A 21 -2.44 -18.59 10.32
C PRO A 21 -2.24 -17.13 10.73
N HIS A 22 -2.85 -16.20 9.94
CA HIS A 22 -2.84 -14.78 10.26
C HIS A 22 -3.34 -14.55 11.70
N PRO A 23 -2.74 -13.63 12.50
CA PRO A 23 -3.13 -13.40 13.89
C PRO A 23 -4.62 -13.13 14.10
N LEU A 24 -5.29 -12.55 13.10
CA LEU A 24 -6.73 -12.30 13.11
C LEU A 24 -7.57 -13.47 12.57
N ALA A 25 -6.96 -14.54 12.06
CA ALA A 25 -7.69 -15.69 11.51
C ALA A 25 -8.73 -16.29 12.48
N PRO A 26 -8.49 -16.35 13.82
CA PRO A 26 -9.50 -16.82 14.77
C PRO A 26 -10.77 -15.95 14.81
N LEU A 27 -10.70 -14.70 14.33
CA LEU A 27 -11.85 -13.80 14.23
C LEU A 27 -12.64 -13.98 12.93
N GLY A 28 -12.19 -14.87 12.03
CA GLY A 28 -12.86 -15.23 10.79
C GLY A 28 -12.82 -14.20 9.65
N PRO A 29 -11.89 -13.21 9.58
CA PRO A 29 -11.87 -12.29 8.45
C PRO A 29 -11.47 -13.03 7.18
N ARG A 30 -12.02 -12.59 6.06
CA ARG A 30 -11.48 -12.94 4.74
C ARG A 30 -10.17 -12.19 4.54
N VAL A 31 -9.19 -12.92 4.09
CA VAL A 31 -7.82 -12.46 3.97
C VAL A 31 -7.40 -12.41 2.49
N VAL A 32 -7.02 -11.23 1.98
CA VAL A 32 -6.54 -11.02 0.60
C VAL A 32 -5.10 -10.53 0.63
N THR A 33 -4.19 -11.24 -0.04
CA THR A 33 -2.77 -10.89 -0.12
C THR A 33 -2.45 -10.24 -1.46
N LEU A 34 -1.93 -9.00 -1.42
CA LEU A 34 -1.53 -8.24 -2.60
C LEU A 34 -0.03 -7.89 -2.53
N SER A 35 0.74 -8.49 -3.42
CA SER A 35 2.21 -8.35 -3.42
C SER A 35 2.66 -7.19 -4.28
N LEU A 36 2.44 -5.94 -3.86
CA LEU A 36 2.71 -4.71 -4.62
C LEU A 36 4.17 -4.54 -5.10
N LEU A 37 5.10 -5.28 -4.54
CA LEU A 37 6.52 -5.23 -4.91
C LEU A 37 7.02 -6.51 -5.59
N SER A 38 6.14 -7.48 -5.86
CA SER A 38 6.55 -8.77 -6.46
C SER A 38 7.03 -8.64 -7.90
N SER A 39 6.63 -7.60 -8.59
CA SER A 39 7.06 -7.30 -9.97
C SER A 39 8.43 -6.60 -10.04
N LEU A 40 8.99 -6.19 -8.91
CA LEU A 40 10.33 -5.60 -8.88
C LEU A 40 11.37 -6.71 -9.00
N ALA A 41 12.38 -6.50 -9.85
CA ALA A 41 13.49 -7.44 -10.03
C ALA A 41 14.24 -7.68 -8.71
N PRO A 42 14.86 -8.86 -8.51
CA PRO A 42 15.79 -9.08 -7.40
C PRO A 42 16.86 -7.98 -7.41
N GLY A 43 17.20 -7.43 -6.25
CA GLY A 43 18.17 -6.32 -6.14
C GLY A 43 17.59 -4.93 -6.41
N TRP A 44 16.28 -4.80 -6.64
CA TRP A 44 15.62 -3.51 -6.93
C TRP A 44 15.98 -2.38 -5.97
N HIS A 45 16.30 -2.70 -4.71
CA HIS A 45 16.70 -1.71 -3.70
C HIS A 45 18.05 -1.05 -3.99
N GLU A 46 18.91 -1.68 -4.78
CA GLU A 46 20.18 -1.11 -5.24
C GLU A 46 19.94 0.01 -6.27
N ASP A 47 18.93 -0.18 -7.13
CA ASP A 47 18.50 0.79 -8.14
C ASP A 47 17.42 1.76 -7.65
N THR A 48 17.07 1.70 -6.35
CA THR A 48 15.98 2.49 -5.77
C THR A 48 16.47 3.21 -4.51
N PRO A 49 17.29 4.27 -4.68
CA PRO A 49 17.98 4.91 -3.56
C PRO A 49 17.06 5.69 -2.62
N THR A 50 15.83 6.01 -3.04
CA THR A 50 14.88 6.81 -2.25
C THR A 50 13.47 6.22 -2.26
N LEU A 51 12.67 6.59 -1.27
CA LEU A 51 11.24 6.22 -1.23
C LEU A 51 10.46 6.80 -2.41
N THR A 52 10.82 7.97 -2.91
CA THR A 52 10.22 8.56 -4.11
C THR A 52 10.39 7.65 -5.33
N HIS A 53 11.58 7.10 -5.54
CA HIS A 53 11.82 6.13 -6.62
C HIS A 53 11.01 4.84 -6.41
N LEU A 54 10.96 4.34 -5.16
CA LEU A 54 10.17 3.14 -4.85
C LEU A 54 8.69 3.35 -5.17
N TYR A 55 8.14 4.49 -4.77
CA TYR A 55 6.72 4.79 -5.00
C TYR A 55 6.43 4.95 -6.50
N GLY A 56 7.32 5.58 -7.26
CA GLY A 56 7.23 5.62 -8.71
C GLY A 56 7.19 4.23 -9.33
N LYS A 57 8.10 3.33 -8.93
CA LYS A 57 8.11 1.93 -9.39
C LYS A 57 6.83 1.18 -9.02
N VAL A 58 6.26 1.41 -7.83
CA VAL A 58 4.97 0.80 -7.45
C VAL A 58 3.86 1.24 -8.40
N LEU A 59 3.78 2.53 -8.74
CA LEU A 59 2.77 3.01 -9.69
C LEU A 59 2.96 2.42 -11.10
N ASP A 60 4.21 2.21 -11.51
CA ASP A 60 4.53 1.69 -12.84
C ASP A 60 4.25 0.18 -12.98
N THR A 61 4.31 -0.57 -11.87
CA THR A 61 4.30 -2.04 -11.93
C THR A 61 3.13 -2.69 -11.20
N ALA A 62 2.55 -2.06 -10.20
CA ALA A 62 1.55 -2.65 -9.33
C ALA A 62 0.12 -2.11 -9.56
N GLY A 63 -0.11 -1.37 -10.66
CA GLY A 63 -1.42 -0.82 -10.99
C GLY A 63 -2.57 -1.82 -10.86
N PRO A 64 -2.52 -3.00 -11.50
CA PRO A 64 -3.59 -4.00 -11.38
C PRO A 64 -3.83 -4.49 -9.95
N LEU A 65 -2.79 -4.56 -9.10
CA LEU A 65 -2.95 -4.93 -7.70
C LEU A 65 -3.59 -3.82 -6.87
N LEU A 66 -3.32 -2.56 -7.20
CA LEU A 66 -4.01 -1.42 -6.61
C LEU A 66 -5.48 -1.38 -7.03
N VAL A 67 -5.80 -1.75 -8.27
CA VAL A 67 -7.20 -1.93 -8.72
C VAL A 67 -7.89 -3.01 -7.89
N GLN A 68 -7.27 -4.17 -7.74
CA GLN A 68 -7.82 -5.25 -6.91
C GLN A 68 -8.05 -4.80 -5.46
N LEU A 69 -7.12 -4.02 -4.87
CA LEU A 69 -7.30 -3.47 -3.52
C LEU A 69 -8.54 -2.59 -3.43
N VAL A 70 -8.72 -1.67 -4.38
CA VAL A 70 -9.88 -0.78 -4.40
C VAL A 70 -11.18 -1.57 -4.54
N ASP A 71 -11.21 -2.59 -5.42
CA ASP A 71 -12.38 -3.44 -5.60
C ASP A 71 -12.74 -4.23 -4.34
N GLU A 72 -11.75 -4.79 -3.65
CA GLU A 72 -11.94 -5.49 -2.38
C GLU A 72 -12.49 -4.58 -1.28
N VAL A 73 -11.98 -3.36 -1.17
CA VAL A 73 -12.46 -2.38 -0.19
C VAL A 73 -13.87 -1.92 -0.55
N ALA A 74 -14.14 -1.58 -1.82
CA ALA A 74 -15.44 -1.13 -2.28
C ALA A 74 -16.52 -2.21 -2.10
N SER A 75 -16.22 -3.46 -2.44
CA SER A 75 -17.14 -4.59 -2.30
C SER A 75 -17.45 -4.88 -0.82
N THR A 76 -16.42 -4.92 0.03
CA THR A 76 -16.60 -5.14 1.47
C THR A 76 -17.44 -4.03 2.12
N ALA A 77 -17.19 -2.77 1.76
CA ALA A 77 -17.96 -1.65 2.29
C ALA A 77 -19.42 -1.64 1.79
N ALA A 78 -19.67 -2.00 0.53
CA ALA A 78 -21.01 -2.12 -0.02
C ALA A 78 -21.86 -3.22 0.67
N GLU A 79 -21.19 -4.24 1.23
CA GLU A 79 -21.82 -5.28 2.05
C GLU A 79 -21.97 -4.87 3.53
N GLY A 80 -21.62 -3.66 3.91
CA GLY A 80 -21.63 -3.16 5.29
C GLY A 80 -20.49 -3.69 6.15
N GLY A 81 -19.45 -4.27 5.54
CA GLY A 81 -18.27 -4.78 6.21
C GLY A 81 -17.20 -3.72 6.43
N ALA A 82 -16.13 -4.11 7.12
CA ALA A 82 -14.95 -3.28 7.36
C ALA A 82 -13.70 -3.92 6.75
N SER A 83 -12.82 -3.09 6.19
CA SER A 83 -11.54 -3.50 5.63
C SER A 83 -10.38 -2.97 6.46
N LEU A 84 -9.41 -3.83 6.76
CA LEU A 84 -8.12 -3.44 7.33
C LEU A 84 -7.05 -3.56 6.24
N VAL A 85 -6.50 -2.42 5.83
CA VAL A 85 -5.41 -2.35 4.86
C VAL A 85 -4.10 -2.12 5.60
N HIS A 86 -3.14 -3.04 5.47
CA HIS A 86 -1.83 -2.89 6.10
C HIS A 86 -0.71 -3.56 5.30
N CYS A 87 0.52 -3.15 5.52
CA CYS A 87 1.74 -3.84 5.09
C CYS A 87 2.60 -4.18 6.32
N ALA A 88 3.86 -4.56 6.14
CA ALA A 88 4.72 -4.90 7.28
C ALA A 88 4.89 -3.74 8.27
N ALA A 89 5.20 -2.55 7.76
CA ALA A 89 5.37 -1.33 8.57
C ALA A 89 4.10 -0.47 8.68
N GLY A 90 3.07 -0.72 7.86
CA GLY A 90 1.89 0.13 7.78
C GLY A 90 2.15 1.52 7.16
N LYS A 91 3.30 1.71 6.49
CA LYS A 91 3.78 3.02 6.04
C LYS A 91 3.70 3.18 4.51
N ASP A 92 4.59 2.55 3.77
CA ASP A 92 4.82 2.85 2.36
C ASP A 92 3.71 2.32 1.43
N ARG A 93 3.57 1.01 1.34
CA ARG A 93 2.52 0.37 0.51
C ARG A 93 1.12 0.71 1.01
N THR A 94 0.95 0.73 2.32
CA THR A 94 -0.30 1.16 2.97
C THR A 94 -0.58 2.63 2.63
N GLY A 95 0.42 3.50 2.74
CA GLY A 95 0.27 4.92 2.42
C GLY A 95 -0.15 5.15 0.96
N ILE A 96 0.50 4.51 -0.02
CA ILE A 96 0.10 4.60 -1.43
C ILE A 96 -1.35 4.09 -1.63
N SER A 97 -1.69 2.96 -1.01
CA SER A 97 -3.01 2.35 -1.14
C SER A 97 -4.12 3.22 -0.54
N VAL A 98 -3.90 3.76 0.66
CA VAL A 98 -4.85 4.67 1.33
C VAL A 98 -4.95 5.98 0.55
N ALA A 99 -3.83 6.53 0.08
CA ALA A 99 -3.85 7.73 -0.76
C ALA A 99 -4.68 7.53 -2.04
N LEU A 100 -4.61 6.37 -2.70
CA LEU A 100 -5.44 6.05 -3.85
C LEU A 100 -6.93 6.03 -3.48
N LEU A 101 -7.30 5.32 -2.41
CA LEU A 101 -8.68 5.28 -1.93
C LEU A 101 -9.23 6.68 -1.64
N LEU A 102 -8.48 7.48 -0.88
CA LEU A 102 -8.86 8.86 -0.54
C LEU A 102 -9.01 9.74 -1.78
N ARG A 103 -8.09 9.63 -2.75
CA ARG A 103 -8.17 10.40 -4.01
C ARG A 103 -9.36 9.97 -4.86
N LEU A 104 -9.69 8.69 -4.95
CA LEU A 104 -10.88 8.19 -5.65
C LEU A 104 -12.17 8.63 -4.94
N LEU A 105 -12.16 8.80 -3.63
CA LEU A 105 -13.26 9.39 -2.85
C LEU A 105 -13.36 10.92 -3.00
N GLY A 106 -12.43 11.56 -3.69
CA GLY A 106 -12.46 13.01 -3.94
C GLY A 106 -11.78 13.85 -2.85
N VAL A 107 -11.08 13.23 -1.90
CA VAL A 107 -10.33 13.97 -0.86
C VAL A 107 -9.27 14.85 -1.52
N PRO A 108 -9.14 16.13 -1.12
CA PRO A 108 -8.15 17.04 -1.66
C PRO A 108 -6.71 16.51 -1.53
N ARG A 109 -5.86 16.83 -2.52
CA ARG A 109 -4.46 16.40 -2.58
C ARG A 109 -3.70 16.69 -1.27
N ASP A 110 -3.85 17.90 -0.76
CA ASP A 110 -3.09 18.36 0.41
C ASP A 110 -3.53 17.66 1.69
N ASP A 111 -4.81 17.31 1.80
CA ASP A 111 -5.35 16.54 2.93
C ASP A 111 -4.84 15.09 2.89
N VAL A 112 -4.74 14.48 1.70
CA VAL A 112 -4.14 13.15 1.54
C VAL A 112 -2.66 13.16 1.91
N ALA A 113 -1.92 14.19 1.50
CA ALA A 113 -0.52 14.35 1.90
C ALA A 113 -0.38 14.55 3.42
N ALA A 114 -1.27 15.32 4.04
CA ALA A 114 -1.29 15.53 5.49
C ALA A 114 -1.58 14.24 6.25
N ASP A 115 -2.55 13.44 5.81
CA ASP A 115 -2.87 12.13 6.38
C ASP A 115 -1.65 11.19 6.36
N TYR A 116 -0.99 11.07 5.20
CA TYR A 116 0.22 10.28 5.08
C TYR A 116 1.32 10.71 6.07
N MET A 117 1.51 12.02 6.26
CA MET A 117 2.52 12.59 7.16
C MET A 117 2.27 12.26 8.64
N LEU A 118 1.03 11.91 9.04
CA LEU A 118 0.75 11.46 10.42
C LEU A 118 1.57 10.21 10.79
N THR A 119 2.04 9.45 9.80
CA THR A 119 2.93 8.30 10.01
C THR A 119 4.24 8.69 10.72
N GLU A 120 4.69 9.95 10.64
CA GLU A 120 5.87 10.43 11.37
C GLU A 120 5.75 10.19 12.88
N HIS A 121 4.56 10.33 13.44
CA HIS A 121 4.31 10.10 14.87
C HIS A 121 4.50 8.64 15.28
N ALA A 122 4.46 7.70 14.33
CA ALA A 122 4.61 6.26 14.57
C ALA A 122 6.02 5.74 14.23
N THR A 123 6.91 6.55 13.65
CA THR A 123 8.21 6.08 13.13
C THR A 123 9.08 5.41 14.18
N ALA A 124 9.14 5.95 15.40
CA ALA A 124 9.91 5.36 16.50
C ALA A 124 9.37 3.97 16.90
N ALA A 125 8.06 3.81 16.95
CA ALA A 125 7.42 2.53 17.27
C ALA A 125 7.61 1.51 16.13
N ILE A 126 7.53 1.95 14.89
CA ILE A 126 7.80 1.14 13.70
C ILE A 126 9.25 0.64 13.71
N ASP A 127 10.22 1.53 13.93
CA ASP A 127 11.64 1.18 13.98
C ASP A 127 11.92 0.19 15.12
N ALA A 128 11.41 0.44 16.31
CA ALA A 128 11.55 -0.46 17.45
C ALA A 128 10.99 -1.85 17.15
N ARG A 129 9.85 -1.95 16.48
CA ARG A 129 9.24 -3.22 16.08
C ARG A 129 10.07 -3.97 15.04
N LEU A 130 10.59 -3.26 14.03
CA LEU A 130 11.40 -3.86 12.97
C LEU A 130 12.76 -4.34 13.47
N ARG A 131 13.29 -3.73 14.53
CA ARG A 131 14.57 -4.12 15.18
C ARG A 131 14.42 -5.04 16.37
N ALA A 132 13.19 -5.44 16.72
CA ALA A 132 12.97 -6.29 17.90
C ALA A 132 13.74 -7.61 17.78
N PRO A 133 14.30 -8.13 18.89
CA PRO A 133 14.95 -9.43 18.89
C PRO A 133 14.01 -10.53 18.39
N GLY A 134 14.46 -11.33 17.42
CA GLY A 134 13.62 -12.36 16.79
C GLY A 134 12.75 -11.86 15.65
N SER A 135 12.87 -10.59 15.23
CA SER A 135 12.27 -10.16 13.97
C SER A 135 13.07 -10.79 12.80
N ASP A 136 12.37 -11.48 11.89
CA ASP A 136 12.96 -12.04 10.66
C ASP A 136 13.20 -10.98 9.58
N HIS A 137 13.18 -9.70 9.95
CA HIS A 137 13.37 -8.61 9.02
C HIS A 137 14.84 -8.29 8.82
N PRO A 138 15.36 -8.27 7.58
CA PRO A 138 16.70 -7.79 7.29
C PRO A 138 16.84 -6.31 7.71
N PRO A 139 18.06 -5.82 7.97
CA PRO A 139 18.28 -4.41 8.28
C PRO A 139 17.67 -3.50 7.22
N VAL A 140 16.83 -2.57 7.66
CA VAL A 140 16.22 -1.56 6.78
C VAL A 140 17.22 -0.43 6.60
N PRO A 141 17.56 -0.04 5.35
CA PRO A 141 18.37 1.15 5.13
C PRO A 141 17.72 2.38 5.78
N ALA A 142 18.51 3.25 6.39
CA ALA A 142 18.01 4.42 7.12
C ALA A 142 17.10 5.33 6.27
N ALA A 143 17.39 5.44 4.97
CA ALA A 143 16.56 6.20 4.03
C ALA A 143 15.11 5.71 3.95
N PHE A 144 14.86 4.43 4.25
CA PHE A 144 13.51 3.85 4.25
C PHE A 144 12.81 3.89 5.61
N LEU A 145 13.48 4.38 6.65
CA LEU A 145 12.87 4.60 7.98
C LEU A 145 12.22 5.98 8.12
N THR A 146 12.44 6.86 7.16
CA THR A 146 11.85 8.20 7.13
C THR A 146 10.45 8.21 6.51
N VAL A 147 9.72 9.32 6.67
CA VAL A 147 8.43 9.59 6.02
C VAL A 147 8.60 10.88 5.18
N PRO A 148 9.29 10.80 4.04
CA PRO A 148 9.53 11.98 3.23
C PRO A 148 8.25 12.42 2.52
N ARG A 149 7.84 13.64 2.76
CA ARG A 149 6.64 14.25 2.15
C ARG A 149 6.70 14.19 0.61
N GLU A 150 7.87 14.40 0.05
CA GLU A 150 8.11 14.35 -1.39
C GLU A 150 7.80 12.98 -2.03
N ALA A 151 7.85 11.89 -1.26
CA ALA A 151 7.51 10.57 -1.78
C ALA A 151 6.01 10.44 -2.08
N ILE A 152 5.15 10.87 -1.16
CA ILE A 152 3.71 10.84 -1.41
C ILE A 152 3.28 11.93 -2.38
N GLU A 153 3.90 13.10 -2.35
CA GLU A 153 3.65 14.16 -3.31
C GLU A 153 3.96 13.72 -4.74
N HIS A 154 5.04 12.97 -4.95
CA HIS A 154 5.34 12.37 -6.25
C HIS A 154 4.21 11.46 -6.76
N VAL A 155 3.62 10.65 -5.90
CA VAL A 155 2.46 9.80 -6.24
C VAL A 155 1.26 10.65 -6.64
N LEU A 156 0.94 11.65 -5.81
CA LEU A 156 -0.20 12.54 -6.02
C LEU A 156 -0.04 13.37 -7.30
N ASP A 157 1.19 13.82 -7.59
CA ASP A 157 1.50 14.55 -8.82
C ASP A 157 1.35 13.65 -10.06
N ARG A 158 1.79 12.40 -10.01
CA ARG A 158 1.61 11.43 -11.09
C ARG A 158 0.13 11.24 -11.42
N TRP A 159 -0.74 11.13 -10.41
CA TRP A 159 -2.18 11.01 -10.63
C TRP A 159 -2.81 12.31 -11.13
N GLN A 160 -2.39 13.45 -10.59
CA GLN A 160 -2.93 14.76 -10.99
C GLN A 160 -2.53 15.15 -12.42
N GLN A 161 -1.32 14.80 -12.85
CA GLN A 161 -0.80 15.08 -14.20
C GLN A 161 -1.31 14.08 -15.25
N HIS A 162 -1.89 12.95 -14.83
CA HIS A 162 -2.50 12.01 -15.76
C HIS A 162 -3.70 12.68 -16.44
N PRO A 163 -3.84 12.60 -17.78
CA PRO A 163 -5.01 13.14 -18.48
C PRO A 163 -6.31 12.56 -17.93
N GLY A 164 -7.14 13.42 -17.33
CA GLY A 164 -8.37 13.01 -16.62
C GLY A 164 -8.16 12.65 -15.14
N GLY A 165 -6.99 12.87 -14.59
CA GLY A 165 -6.68 12.72 -13.16
C GLY A 165 -6.63 11.28 -12.66
N VAL A 166 -6.87 11.08 -11.35
CA VAL A 166 -6.76 9.79 -10.69
C VAL A 166 -7.78 8.76 -11.20
N ASP A 167 -9.00 9.18 -11.53
CA ASP A 167 -10.04 8.28 -12.07
C ASP A 167 -9.60 7.70 -13.42
N ALA A 168 -9.05 8.53 -14.30
CA ALA A 168 -8.55 8.08 -15.60
C ALA A 168 -7.27 7.25 -15.47
N TRP A 169 -6.37 7.58 -14.54
CA TRP A 169 -5.23 6.72 -14.21
C TRP A 169 -5.69 5.36 -13.71
N PHE A 170 -6.67 5.32 -12.81
CA PHE A 170 -7.24 4.08 -12.29
C PHE A 170 -7.81 3.21 -13.42
N ALA A 171 -8.56 3.81 -14.35
CA ALA A 171 -9.06 3.12 -15.53
C ALA A 171 -7.93 2.61 -16.45
N ALA A 172 -6.87 3.41 -16.64
CA ALA A 172 -5.74 3.04 -17.49
C ALA A 172 -4.96 1.82 -16.96
N VAL A 173 -4.98 1.58 -15.65
CA VAL A 173 -4.33 0.39 -15.04
C VAL A 173 -5.29 -0.78 -14.82
N GLY A 174 -6.48 -0.73 -15.41
CA GLY A 174 -7.47 -1.83 -15.44
C GLY A 174 -8.63 -1.69 -14.46
N GLY A 175 -8.78 -0.56 -13.79
CA GLY A 175 -9.95 -0.28 -12.96
C GLY A 175 -11.18 0.08 -13.77
N ASP A 176 -12.36 -0.11 -13.21
CA ASP A 176 -13.62 0.27 -13.84
C ASP A 176 -14.37 1.35 -13.04
N ALA A 177 -15.20 2.12 -13.74
CA ALA A 177 -16.00 3.20 -13.16
C ALA A 177 -17.02 2.68 -12.13
N GLY A 178 -17.53 1.47 -12.30
CA GLY A 178 -18.48 0.85 -11.37
C GLY A 178 -17.84 0.56 -10.01
N THR A 179 -16.56 0.19 -9.97
CA THR A 179 -15.81 0.04 -8.72
C THR A 179 -15.69 1.38 -7.99
N VAL A 180 -15.35 2.45 -8.70
CA VAL A 180 -15.26 3.80 -8.11
C VAL A 180 -16.63 4.28 -7.60
N GLU A 181 -17.68 4.04 -8.35
CA GLU A 181 -19.05 4.39 -7.93
C GLU A 181 -19.49 3.62 -6.69
N ARG A 182 -19.22 2.31 -6.62
CA ARG A 182 -19.48 1.51 -5.41
C ARG A 182 -18.72 2.05 -4.20
N LEU A 183 -17.42 2.38 -4.39
CA LEU A 183 -16.59 2.96 -3.33
C LEU A 183 -17.20 4.26 -2.81
N ARG A 184 -17.55 5.19 -3.72
CA ARG A 184 -18.14 6.49 -3.37
C ARG A 184 -19.48 6.33 -2.67
N THR A 185 -20.35 5.47 -3.19
CA THR A 185 -21.66 5.20 -2.57
C THR A 185 -21.52 4.64 -1.16
N ALA A 186 -20.58 3.71 -0.94
CA ALA A 186 -20.41 3.07 0.36
C ALA A 186 -19.79 3.99 1.42
N PHE A 187 -18.98 4.99 1.03
CA PHE A 187 -18.27 5.84 1.98
C PHE A 187 -18.83 7.27 2.09
N LEU A 188 -19.60 7.74 1.12
CA LEU A 188 -20.09 9.15 1.06
C LEU A 188 -21.60 9.28 1.14
N ALA A 189 -22.36 8.16 1.18
CA ALA A 189 -23.82 8.15 1.25
C ALA A 189 -24.34 8.41 2.67
#